data_80f6c04fb42eff7aeac1ceff89b036e5
#
_entry.id   80f6c04fb42eff7aeac1ceff89b036e5
#
_cell.length_a   1.000
_cell.length_b   1.000
_cell.length_c   1.000
_cell.angle_alpha   90.00
_cell.angle_beta   90.00
_cell.angle_gamma   90.00
#
_symmetry.space_group_name_H-M   'P 1'
#
loop_
_entity.id
_entity.type
_entity.pdbx_description
1 polymer ?
#
loop_
_entity_poly.entity_id
_entity_poly.type
_entity_poly.pdbx_seq_one_letter_code
_entity_poly.pdbx_strand_id
1 'polypeptide(L)'
;MITRKDFIEKLSEWLSYETCDALAFEAEQRFAETDDMSVYELMLVRIASGDTADFIDMCDECDIKLNADDDIDGMYADMVDEW
;
A
#
# COMPACT_ATOMS: atom_id res chain seq x y z
N MET A 1 2.50 -10.12 12.90
CA MET A 1 2.83 -10.15 11.45
C MET A 1 1.55 -10.14 10.64
N ILE A 2 1.45 -9.27 9.66
CA ILE A 2 0.22 -9.18 8.87
C ILE A 2 0.28 -10.09 7.65
N THR A 3 -0.90 -10.60 7.25
CA THR A 3 -1.05 -11.45 6.08
C THR A 3 -1.45 -10.60 4.86
N ARG A 4 -1.41 -11.22 3.67
CA ARG A 4 -1.91 -10.58 2.45
C ARG A 4 -3.37 -10.14 2.60
N LYS A 5 -4.19 -10.97 3.23
CA LYS A 5 -5.58 -10.65 3.50
C LYS A 5 -5.72 -9.41 4.38
N ASP A 6 -4.94 -9.34 5.47
CA ASP A 6 -4.95 -8.20 6.38
C ASP A 6 -4.51 -6.91 5.67
N PHE A 7 -3.49 -7.00 4.83
CA PHE A 7 -3.01 -5.88 4.04
C PHE A 7 -4.13 -5.32 3.14
N ILE A 8 -4.80 -6.20 2.40
CA ILE A 8 -5.87 -5.81 1.49
C ILE A 8 -7.05 -5.22 2.27
N GLU A 9 -7.44 -5.84 3.38
CA GLU A 9 -8.54 -5.34 4.22
C GLU A 9 -8.22 -3.94 4.77
N LYS A 10 -6.98 -3.72 5.19
CA LYS A 10 -6.58 -2.42 5.74
C LYS A 10 -6.68 -1.31 4.72
N LEU A 11 -6.22 -1.54 3.50
CA LEU A 11 -6.22 -0.51 2.47
C LEU A 11 -7.55 -0.40 1.72
N SER A 12 -8.42 -1.39 1.80
CA SER A 12 -9.69 -1.40 1.06
C SER A 12 -10.69 -0.33 1.51
N GLU A 13 -10.45 0.29 2.65
CA GLU A 13 -11.28 1.42 3.11
C GLU A 13 -11.09 2.66 2.22
N TRP A 14 -9.93 2.78 1.57
CA TRP A 14 -9.59 3.95 0.78
C TRP A 14 -9.31 3.64 -0.68
N LEU A 15 -8.88 2.42 -0.97
CA LEU A 15 -8.45 2.02 -2.30
C LEU A 15 -9.33 0.89 -2.82
N SER A 16 -9.52 0.84 -4.12
CA SER A 16 -10.23 -0.27 -4.76
C SER A 16 -9.50 -1.59 -4.49
N TYR A 17 -10.24 -2.69 -4.53
CA TYR A 17 -9.65 -4.02 -4.39
C TYR A 17 -8.53 -4.26 -5.43
N GLU A 18 -8.74 -3.80 -6.65
CA GLU A 18 -7.76 -3.97 -7.72
C GLU A 18 -6.44 -3.27 -7.39
N THR A 19 -6.51 -2.05 -6.84
CA THR A 19 -5.31 -1.33 -6.42
C THR A 19 -4.64 -2.03 -5.24
N CYS A 20 -5.42 -2.47 -4.25
CA CYS A 20 -4.88 -3.22 -3.11
C CYS A 20 -4.19 -4.52 -3.54
N ASP A 21 -4.81 -5.26 -4.47
CA ASP A 21 -4.26 -6.51 -4.98
C ASP A 21 -2.95 -6.28 -5.73
N ALA A 22 -2.89 -5.23 -6.55
CA ALA A 22 -1.68 -4.86 -7.28
C ALA A 22 -0.56 -4.46 -6.33
N LEU A 23 -0.87 -3.71 -5.28
CA LEU A 23 0.12 -3.35 -4.25
C LEU A 23 0.60 -4.58 -3.50
N ALA A 24 -0.29 -5.51 -3.17
CA ALA A 24 0.09 -6.76 -2.49
C ALA A 24 1.03 -7.60 -3.36
N PHE A 25 0.74 -7.70 -4.66
CA PHE A 25 1.62 -8.39 -5.60
C PHE A 25 2.99 -7.73 -5.64
N GLU A 26 3.04 -6.42 -5.73
CA GLU A 26 4.31 -5.68 -5.76
C GLU A 26 5.11 -5.87 -4.48
N ALA A 27 4.44 -5.90 -3.32
CA ALA A 27 5.09 -6.18 -2.05
C ALA A 27 5.77 -7.55 -2.06
N GLU A 28 5.08 -8.56 -2.57
CA GLU A 28 5.62 -9.92 -2.67
C GLU A 28 6.86 -9.95 -3.58
N GLN A 29 6.84 -9.20 -4.67
CA GLN A 29 7.94 -9.17 -5.62
C GLN A 29 9.17 -8.44 -5.08
N ARG A 30 8.97 -7.34 -4.36
CA ARG A 30 10.07 -6.47 -3.94
C ARG A 30 10.66 -6.81 -2.58
N PHE A 31 9.85 -7.34 -1.68
CA PHE A 31 10.25 -7.50 -0.28
C PHE A 31 10.27 -8.96 0.19
N ALA A 32 10.19 -9.91 -0.74
CA ALA A 32 10.11 -11.33 -0.41
C ALA A 32 11.33 -11.87 0.36
N GLU A 33 12.46 -11.18 0.30
CA GLU A 33 13.71 -11.60 0.93
C GLU A 33 13.98 -10.88 2.25
N THR A 34 13.01 -10.15 2.77
CA THR A 34 13.18 -9.39 4.02
C THR A 34 13.12 -10.34 5.23
N ASP A 35 14.13 -10.23 6.12
CA ASP A 35 14.28 -11.16 7.24
C ASP A 35 13.40 -10.83 8.44
N ASP A 36 13.23 -9.55 8.78
CA ASP A 36 12.69 -9.12 10.08
C ASP A 36 11.24 -8.66 10.05
N MET A 37 10.71 -8.32 8.89
CA MET A 37 9.33 -7.87 8.73
C MET A 37 8.67 -8.60 7.58
N SER A 38 7.35 -8.80 7.66
CA SER A 38 6.61 -9.33 6.51
C SER A 38 6.68 -8.33 5.35
N VAL A 39 6.54 -8.83 4.13
CA VAL A 39 6.55 -7.98 2.94
C VAL A 39 5.43 -6.93 3.00
N TYR A 40 4.31 -7.29 3.59
CA TYR A 40 3.16 -6.39 3.69
C TYR A 40 3.39 -5.27 4.70
N GLU A 41 4.03 -5.58 5.82
CA GLU A 41 4.39 -4.57 6.81
C GLU A 41 5.37 -3.56 6.23
N LEU A 42 6.37 -4.02 5.48
CA LEU A 42 7.32 -3.14 4.81
C LEU A 42 6.64 -2.24 3.79
N MET A 43 5.70 -2.78 3.02
CA MET A 43 4.96 -1.98 2.05
C MET A 43 4.13 -0.91 2.76
N LEU A 44 3.48 -1.26 3.85
CA LEU A 44 2.70 -0.31 4.65
C LEU A 44 3.58 0.80 5.22
N VAL A 45 4.76 0.45 5.75
CA VAL A 45 5.72 1.43 6.25
C VAL A 45 6.16 2.37 5.13
N ARG A 46 6.44 1.84 3.96
CA ARG A 46 6.85 2.66 2.80
C ARG A 46 5.74 3.63 2.38
N ILE A 47 4.50 3.16 2.33
CA ILE A 47 3.36 4.01 2.00
C ILE A 47 3.21 5.12 3.06
N ALA A 48 3.25 4.75 4.33
CA ALA A 48 3.04 5.69 5.43
C ALA A 48 4.15 6.73 5.57
N SER A 49 5.38 6.40 5.16
CA SER A 49 6.52 7.31 5.29
C SER A 49 6.62 8.34 4.16
N GLY A 50 5.86 8.17 3.09
CA GLY A 50 5.83 9.10 1.96
C GLY A 50 4.69 10.11 2.10
N ASP A 51 4.40 10.79 0.99
CA ASP A 51 3.22 11.62 0.85
C ASP A 51 2.38 11.15 -0.34
N THR A 52 1.30 11.85 -0.63
CA THR A 52 0.40 11.50 -1.75
C THR A 52 1.15 11.44 -3.08
N ALA A 53 2.04 12.41 -3.34
CA ALA A 53 2.81 12.45 -4.58
C ALA A 53 3.78 11.27 -4.67
N ASP A 54 4.45 10.93 -3.57
CA ASP A 54 5.36 9.77 -3.52
C ASP A 54 4.60 8.47 -3.77
N PHE A 55 3.41 8.34 -3.22
CA PHE A 55 2.58 7.16 -3.43
C PHE A 55 2.17 7.02 -4.90
N ILE A 56 1.74 8.10 -5.51
CA ILE A 56 1.36 8.11 -6.93
C ILE A 56 2.56 7.76 -7.80
N ASP A 57 3.73 8.32 -7.52
CA ASP A 57 4.95 8.01 -8.25
C ASP A 57 5.35 6.56 -8.09
N MET A 58 5.22 6.00 -6.89
CA MET A 58 5.49 4.58 -6.64
C MET A 58 4.57 3.69 -7.47
N CYS A 59 3.29 4.01 -7.53
CA CYS A 59 2.34 3.25 -8.33
C CYS A 59 2.67 3.34 -9.82
N ASP A 60 3.07 4.50 -10.31
CA ASP A 60 3.48 4.67 -11.70
C ASP A 60 4.73 3.84 -12.02
N GLU A 61 5.72 3.84 -11.14
CA GLU A 61 6.93 3.03 -11.31
C GLU A 61 6.64 1.55 -11.37
N CYS A 62 5.63 1.09 -10.62
CA CYS A 62 5.24 -0.32 -10.55
C CYS A 62 4.17 -0.70 -11.58
N ASP A 63 3.80 0.22 -12.46
CA ASP A 63 2.75 0.02 -13.47
C ASP A 63 1.39 -0.31 -12.84
N ILE A 64 1.12 0.24 -11.67
CA ILE A 64 -0.15 0.09 -10.97
C ILE A 64 -1.05 1.25 -11.34
N LYS A 65 -2.24 0.94 -11.87
CA LYS A 65 -3.22 1.96 -12.25
C LYS A 65 -4.12 2.30 -11.06
N LEU A 66 -4.15 3.58 -10.70
CA LEU A 66 -5.08 4.08 -9.70
C LEU A 66 -6.45 4.30 -10.34
N ASN A 67 -7.50 3.92 -9.61
CA ASN A 67 -8.88 4.10 -10.06
C ASN A 67 -9.46 5.42 -9.55
N ALA A 68 -10.51 5.92 -10.21
CA ALA A 68 -11.18 7.14 -9.78
C ALA A 68 -11.78 7.04 -8.38
N ASP A 69 -12.07 5.81 -7.93
CA ASP A 69 -12.65 5.57 -6.60
C ASP A 69 -11.61 5.51 -5.48
N ASP A 70 -10.32 5.55 -5.83
CA ASP A 70 -9.24 5.50 -4.84
C ASP A 70 -9.18 6.84 -4.08
N ASP A 71 -9.30 6.78 -2.76
CA ASP A 71 -9.25 7.96 -1.89
C ASP A 71 -7.89 8.07 -1.20
N ILE A 72 -6.90 8.52 -1.97
CA ILE A 72 -5.51 8.61 -1.50
C ILE A 72 -5.37 9.68 -0.42
N ASP A 73 -6.03 10.80 -0.57
CA ASP A 73 -5.98 11.88 0.41
C ASP A 73 -6.58 11.43 1.75
N GLY A 74 -7.70 10.72 1.71
CA GLY A 74 -8.31 10.14 2.91
C GLY A 74 -7.41 9.10 3.57
N MET A 75 -6.76 8.27 2.77
CA MET A 75 -5.81 7.28 3.27
C MET A 75 -4.69 7.95 4.08
N TYR A 76 -4.05 8.98 3.54
CA TYR A 76 -2.96 9.67 4.23
C TYR A 76 -3.43 10.41 5.47
N ALA A 77 -4.61 11.02 5.43
CA ALA A 77 -5.16 11.69 6.59
C ALA A 77 -5.35 10.73 7.76
N ASP A 78 -5.85 9.54 7.49
CA ASP A 78 -6.06 8.52 8.52
C ASP A 78 -4.74 7.89 8.99
N MET A 79 -3.79 7.68 8.09
CA MET A 79 -2.48 7.12 8.45
C MET A 79 -1.70 8.00 9.41
N VAL A 80 -1.80 9.32 9.27
CA VAL A 80 -1.14 10.26 10.18
C VAL A 80 -1.62 10.05 11.61
N ASP A 81 -2.88 9.69 11.81
CA ASP A 81 -3.47 9.50 13.13
C ASP A 81 -3.21 8.10 13.71
N GLU A 82 -3.07 7.07 12.87
CA GLU A 82 -3.00 5.68 13.32
C GLU A 82 -1.57 5.11 13.34
N TRP A 83 -0.70 5.68 12.57
CA TRP A 83 0.65 5.16 12.36
C TRP A 83 1.70 6.21 12.70
#